data_f823c76c4aae4ff3bdbf1a791e7a2e25
#
_entry.id   f823c76c4aae4ff3bdbf1a791e7a2e25
#
_cell.length_a   1.000
_cell.length_b   1.000
_cell.length_c   1.000
_cell.angle_alpha   90.00
_cell.angle_beta   90.00
_cell.angle_gamma   90.00
#
_symmetry.space_group_name_H-M   'P 1'
#
loop_
_entity.id
_entity.type
_entity.pdbx_description
1 polymer ?
#
loop_
_entity_poly.entity_id
_entity_poly.type
_entity_poly.pdbx_seq_one_letter_code
_entity_poly.pdbx_strand_id
1 'polypeptide(L)'
;MALLNMILMGDGSSQILNLDSLKDFDGNFPADVFVLNPPYFAPGNGMIFVEAALKKMHHGYAAIIIQSSAGSGKAVDYNKRILKRNTLLASIKMPIDLFIGKSSVQTNIYVFRVGEPHEKNSPVKFIDFSNDGYKRTNRKKSRINLQDVDHAAERYEELVNLVKFGSSQLKFFSEEDYYEGTIDPNSGKDWNQSKPIDTRPKLDDFKKTVSDFLAFEVTNILKNNSGDCLGKTLPHSLKN
;
A
#
# COMPACT_ATOMS: atom_id res chain seq x y z
N MET A 1 -9.80 18.48 24.92
CA MET A 1 -10.42 17.58 23.92
C MET A 1 -9.71 16.22 23.84
N ALA A 2 -8.36 16.15 23.64
CA ALA A 2 -7.66 14.86 23.56
C ALA A 2 -7.82 14.01 24.82
N LEU A 3 -7.60 14.56 26.02
CA LEU A 3 -7.76 13.84 27.28
C LEU A 3 -9.19 13.29 27.46
N LEU A 4 -10.21 14.07 27.08
CA LEU A 4 -11.60 13.61 27.16
C LEU A 4 -11.86 12.42 26.22
N ASN A 5 -11.29 12.46 25.01
CA ASN A 5 -11.40 11.33 24.08
C ASN A 5 -10.74 10.06 24.63
N MET A 6 -9.56 10.18 25.26
CA MET A 6 -8.87 9.03 25.87
C MET A 6 -9.71 8.42 26.99
N ILE A 7 -10.27 9.24 27.86
CA ILE A 7 -11.19 8.78 28.95
C ILE A 7 -12.41 8.08 28.37
N LEU A 8 -13.03 8.64 27.31
CA LEU A 8 -14.20 8.04 26.65
C LEU A 8 -13.88 6.71 25.95
N MET A 9 -12.63 6.51 25.56
CA MET A 9 -12.14 5.25 24.98
C MET A 9 -11.64 4.26 26.05
N GLY A 10 -11.83 4.55 27.34
CA GLY A 10 -11.48 3.66 28.44
C GLY A 10 -10.06 3.84 28.98
N ASP A 11 -9.30 4.80 28.46
CA ASP A 11 -7.95 5.12 28.94
C ASP A 11 -8.00 6.36 29.85
N GLY A 12 -8.02 6.12 31.15
CA GLY A 12 -8.02 7.17 32.19
C GLY A 12 -6.65 7.59 32.70
N SER A 13 -5.56 6.93 32.24
CA SER A 13 -4.20 7.10 32.76
C SER A 13 -3.22 7.74 31.78
N SER A 14 -3.64 8.05 30.56
CA SER A 14 -2.78 8.67 29.55
C SER A 14 -2.25 10.03 29.96
N GLN A 15 -0.94 10.20 29.79
CA GLN A 15 -0.31 11.51 29.89
C GLN A 15 -0.40 12.23 28.53
N ILE A 16 -1.11 13.36 28.51
CA ILE A 16 -1.19 14.22 27.34
C ILE A 16 -0.37 15.47 27.61
N LEU A 17 0.74 15.60 26.94
CA LEU A 17 1.64 16.74 27.08
C LEU A 17 1.36 17.77 25.97
N ASN A 18 1.34 19.06 26.35
CA ASN A 18 1.24 20.18 25.41
C ASN A 18 2.62 20.79 25.21
N LEU A 19 3.38 20.20 24.28
CA LEU A 19 4.78 20.59 24.00
C LEU A 19 5.11 20.40 22.51
N ASP A 20 6.23 20.96 22.09
CA ASP A 20 6.81 20.67 20.77
C ASP A 20 7.48 19.29 20.81
N SER A 21 6.86 18.29 20.19
CA SER A 21 7.33 16.90 20.22
C SER A 21 8.70 16.71 19.56
N LEU A 22 9.17 17.62 18.72
CA LEU A 22 10.50 17.55 18.13
C LEU A 22 11.59 18.13 19.05
N LYS A 23 11.25 19.14 19.87
CA LYS A 23 12.20 19.87 20.69
C LYS A 23 12.16 19.44 22.16
N ASP A 24 10.95 19.36 22.70
CA ASP A 24 10.73 19.31 24.15
C ASP A 24 10.42 17.90 24.65
N PHE A 25 10.09 16.96 23.73
CA PHE A 25 9.85 15.57 24.10
C PHE A 25 11.17 14.84 24.32
N ASP A 26 11.49 14.52 25.55
CA ASP A 26 12.72 13.82 25.93
C ASP A 26 12.68 12.30 25.68
N GLY A 27 11.48 11.71 25.63
CA GLY A 27 11.30 10.25 25.46
C GLY A 27 11.74 9.44 26.68
N ASN A 28 11.78 10.06 27.85
CA ASN A 28 12.30 9.46 29.08
C ASN A 28 11.28 8.56 29.77
N PHE A 29 10.68 7.65 29.03
CA PHE A 29 9.83 6.56 29.56
C PHE A 29 10.03 5.28 28.75
N PRO A 30 9.91 4.10 29.35
CA PRO A 30 10.00 2.84 28.62
C PRO A 30 8.79 2.69 27.71
N ALA A 31 9.06 2.42 26.41
CA ALA A 31 8.03 2.12 25.44
C ALA A 31 8.47 0.95 24.57
N ASP A 32 7.62 -0.08 24.52
CA ASP A 32 7.79 -1.24 23.66
C ASP A 32 7.05 -1.09 22.33
N VAL A 33 6.06 -0.20 22.29
CA VAL A 33 5.24 0.06 21.10
C VAL A 33 5.09 1.55 20.89
N PHE A 34 5.24 1.96 19.63
CA PHE A 34 5.04 3.33 19.19
C PHE A 34 4.06 3.37 18.01
N VAL A 35 3.04 4.22 18.12
CA VAL A 35 2.06 4.44 17.05
C VAL A 35 2.01 5.91 16.72
N LEU A 36 2.12 6.28 15.45
CA LEU A 36 2.16 7.67 15.00
C LEU A 36 1.34 7.90 13.74
N ASN A 37 0.63 9.03 13.74
CA ASN A 37 0.07 9.66 12.56
C ASN A 37 0.62 11.09 12.48
N PRO A 38 1.77 11.31 11.80
CA PRO A 38 2.42 12.62 11.77
C PRO A 38 1.72 13.58 10.82
N PRO A 39 1.96 14.90 10.94
CA PRO A 39 1.49 15.87 9.96
C PRO A 39 2.24 15.68 8.62
N TYR A 40 1.51 15.38 7.54
CA TYR A 40 2.07 15.00 6.23
C TYR A 40 2.81 16.13 5.50
N PHE A 41 2.54 17.39 5.87
CA PHE A 41 3.20 18.56 5.28
C PHE A 41 4.53 18.92 5.94
N ALA A 42 4.91 18.24 7.00
CA ALA A 42 6.19 18.45 7.66
C ALA A 42 7.37 17.93 6.81
N PRO A 43 8.62 18.35 7.11
CA PRO A 43 9.80 17.92 6.36
C PRO A 43 9.88 16.41 6.16
N GLY A 44 10.31 16.01 4.96
CA GLY A 44 10.34 14.60 4.57
C GLY A 44 8.95 13.94 4.55
N ASN A 45 7.90 14.72 4.20
CA ASN A 45 6.52 14.23 4.21
C ASN A 45 6.07 13.71 5.58
N GLY A 46 6.58 14.29 6.67
CA GLY A 46 6.30 13.87 8.04
C GLY A 46 7.34 12.94 8.65
N MET A 47 8.30 12.44 7.88
CA MET A 47 9.32 11.49 8.35
C MET A 47 10.27 12.08 9.39
N ILE A 48 10.36 13.42 9.52
CA ILE A 48 11.08 14.07 10.62
C ILE A 48 10.57 13.65 12.00
N PHE A 49 9.25 13.51 12.17
CA PHE A 49 8.65 13.05 13.42
C PHE A 49 8.90 11.57 13.67
N VAL A 50 8.86 10.77 12.61
CA VAL A 50 9.15 9.33 12.67
C VAL A 50 10.60 9.10 13.11
N GLU A 51 11.55 9.78 12.47
CA GLU A 51 12.97 9.68 12.84
C GLU A 51 13.20 10.12 14.29
N ALA A 52 12.60 11.24 14.70
CA ALA A 52 12.74 11.76 16.06
C ALA A 52 12.20 10.78 17.11
N ALA A 53 11.02 10.20 16.86
CA ALA A 53 10.42 9.24 17.77
C ALA A 53 11.21 7.92 17.85
N LEU A 54 11.59 7.35 16.71
CA LEU A 54 12.37 6.10 16.67
C LEU A 54 13.76 6.24 17.32
N LYS A 55 14.34 7.45 17.33
CA LYS A 55 15.58 7.72 18.07
C LYS A 55 15.44 7.65 19.59
N LYS A 56 14.22 7.86 20.10
CA LYS A 56 13.92 7.82 21.55
C LYS A 56 13.65 6.38 22.04
N MET A 57 13.35 5.47 21.14
CA MET A 57 13.15 4.04 21.47
C MET A 57 14.47 3.28 21.36
N HIS A 58 14.66 2.29 22.21
CA HIS A 58 15.82 1.40 22.19
C HIS A 58 15.49 0.04 21.58
N HIS A 59 14.26 -0.43 21.71
CA HIS A 59 13.75 -1.71 21.22
C HIS A 59 12.24 -1.62 21.01
N GLY A 60 11.64 -2.69 20.51
CA GLY A 60 10.20 -2.82 20.35
C GLY A 60 9.72 -2.63 18.91
N TYR A 61 8.49 -2.21 18.76
CA TYR A 61 7.84 -2.09 17.46
C TYR A 61 7.22 -0.72 17.27
N ALA A 62 7.23 -0.24 16.02
CA ALA A 62 6.56 0.99 15.67
C ALA A 62 5.64 0.79 14.46
N ALA A 63 4.44 1.39 14.49
CA ALA A 63 3.52 1.42 13.36
C ALA A 63 3.17 2.89 13.04
N ILE A 64 3.46 3.30 11.82
CA ILE A 64 3.34 4.69 11.38
C ILE A 64 2.37 4.75 10.21
N ILE A 65 1.26 5.47 10.37
CA ILE A 65 0.39 5.77 9.23
C ILE A 65 0.78 7.13 8.63
N ILE A 66 1.12 7.11 7.35
CA ILE A 66 1.67 8.30 6.67
C ILE A 66 1.33 8.26 5.18
N GLN A 67 1.42 9.39 4.49
CA GLN A 67 1.22 9.42 3.04
C GLN A 67 2.23 8.51 2.32
N SER A 68 1.77 7.81 1.28
CA SER A 68 2.59 6.85 0.52
C SER A 68 3.86 7.46 -0.08
N SER A 69 3.84 8.75 -0.42
CA SER A 69 5.01 9.48 -0.91
C SER A 69 6.17 9.57 0.10
N ALA A 70 5.93 9.24 1.37
CA ALA A 70 6.99 9.12 2.38
C ALA A 70 7.89 7.88 2.18
N GLY A 71 7.47 6.91 1.37
CA GLY A 71 8.30 5.77 0.98
C GLY A 71 9.40 6.10 -0.03
N SER A 72 9.49 7.34 -0.51
CA SER A 72 10.44 7.81 -1.54
C SER A 72 10.57 9.33 -1.55
N GLY A 73 11.09 9.90 -2.62
CA GLY A 73 11.08 11.34 -2.89
C GLY A 73 11.72 12.19 -1.78
N LYS A 74 10.97 13.15 -1.23
CA LYS A 74 11.47 14.08 -0.20
C LYS A 74 11.86 13.43 1.13
N ALA A 75 11.45 12.19 1.36
CA ALA A 75 11.72 11.46 2.59
C ALA A 75 13.01 10.61 2.54
N VAL A 76 13.64 10.48 1.38
CA VAL A 76 14.77 9.56 1.14
C VAL A 76 15.88 9.67 2.18
N ASP A 77 16.30 10.87 2.55
CA ASP A 77 17.37 11.03 3.52
C ASP A 77 16.95 10.64 4.95
N TYR A 78 15.68 10.87 5.30
CA TYR A 78 15.11 10.37 6.55
C TYR A 78 15.04 8.84 6.54
N ASN A 79 14.57 8.25 5.46
CA ASN A 79 14.43 6.81 5.29
C ASN A 79 15.77 6.08 5.46
N LYS A 80 16.84 6.60 4.84
CA LYS A 80 18.21 6.07 5.00
C LYS A 80 18.66 6.09 6.47
N ARG A 81 18.41 7.20 7.18
CA ARG A 81 18.81 7.32 8.58
C ARG A 81 17.99 6.42 9.50
N ILE A 82 16.71 6.26 9.20
CA ILE A 82 15.81 5.35 9.95
C ILE A 82 16.27 3.91 9.78
N LEU A 83 16.55 3.46 8.55
CA LEU A 83 16.96 2.08 8.27
C LEU A 83 18.34 1.72 8.82
N LYS A 84 19.20 2.70 9.13
CA LYS A 84 20.47 2.46 9.81
C LYS A 84 20.32 1.94 11.24
N ARG A 85 19.15 2.09 11.84
CA ARG A 85 18.89 1.76 13.24
C ARG A 85 17.63 0.91 13.46
N ASN A 86 16.80 0.78 12.46
CA ASN A 86 15.51 0.10 12.56
C ASN A 86 15.25 -0.71 11.30
N THR A 87 14.59 -1.84 11.46
CA THR A 87 14.21 -2.73 10.35
C THR A 87 12.78 -2.44 9.92
N LEU A 88 12.54 -2.14 8.65
CA LEU A 88 11.21 -2.10 8.07
C LEU A 88 10.71 -3.55 7.90
N LEU A 89 9.63 -3.90 8.58
CA LEU A 89 9.04 -5.24 8.55
C LEU A 89 7.90 -5.34 7.54
N ALA A 90 7.08 -4.29 7.45
CA ALA A 90 5.95 -4.27 6.53
C ALA A 90 5.65 -2.87 6.02
N SER A 91 5.13 -2.81 4.79
CA SER A 91 4.53 -1.64 4.16
C SER A 91 3.13 -2.03 3.69
N ILE A 92 2.12 -1.41 4.28
CA ILE A 92 0.71 -1.74 4.07
C ILE A 92 0.06 -0.57 3.37
N LYS A 93 -0.41 -0.75 2.15
CA LYS A 93 -1.18 0.25 1.42
C LYS A 93 -2.60 0.28 1.94
N MET A 94 -3.06 1.43 2.42
CA MET A 94 -4.37 1.60 3.03
C MET A 94 -5.41 2.08 2.00
N PRO A 95 -6.73 1.94 2.31
CA PRO A 95 -7.78 2.50 1.47
C PRO A 95 -7.59 4.01 1.24
N ILE A 96 -7.81 4.47 0.02
CA ILE A 96 -7.65 5.90 -0.33
C ILE A 96 -8.67 6.80 0.37
N ASP A 97 -9.80 6.24 0.75
CA ASP A 97 -10.88 6.93 1.45
C ASP A 97 -10.79 6.83 2.98
N LEU A 98 -9.67 6.31 3.51
CA LEU A 98 -9.48 6.14 4.95
C LEU A 98 -9.71 7.44 5.74
N PHE A 99 -9.29 8.58 5.17
CA PHE A 99 -9.47 9.92 5.73
C PHE A 99 -10.51 10.74 4.96
N ILE A 100 -11.57 10.10 4.47
CA ILE A 100 -12.63 10.76 3.69
C ILE A 100 -13.17 12.02 4.40
N GLY A 101 -13.32 13.11 3.65
CA GLY A 101 -13.74 14.40 4.19
C GLY A 101 -12.65 15.22 4.89
N LYS A 102 -11.44 14.68 5.05
CA LYS A 102 -10.27 15.38 5.59
C LYS A 102 -9.13 15.41 4.56
N SER A 103 -8.85 14.29 3.93
CA SER A 103 -7.79 14.14 2.93
C SER A 103 -8.14 13.02 1.96
N SER A 104 -7.74 13.17 0.69
CA SER A 104 -7.81 12.12 -0.34
C SER A 104 -6.40 11.63 -0.70
N VAL A 105 -5.49 11.66 0.25
CA VAL A 105 -4.09 11.23 0.04
C VAL A 105 -3.99 9.74 0.29
N GLN A 106 -3.35 9.03 -0.64
CA GLN A 106 -3.00 7.63 -0.42
C GLN A 106 -2.03 7.50 0.75
N THR A 107 -2.37 6.65 1.70
CA THR A 107 -1.57 6.39 2.89
C THR A 107 -1.08 4.95 2.94
N ASN A 108 0.08 4.77 3.59
CA ASN A 108 0.60 3.47 3.97
C ASN A 108 0.81 3.41 5.48
N ILE A 109 0.73 2.21 6.03
CA ILE A 109 1.25 1.92 7.36
C ILE A 109 2.62 1.26 7.20
N TYR A 110 3.65 1.89 7.76
CA TYR A 110 4.98 1.29 7.87
C TYR A 110 5.18 0.71 9.26
N VAL A 111 5.56 -0.56 9.31
CA VAL A 111 5.81 -1.28 10.56
C VAL A 111 7.32 -1.52 10.71
N PHE A 112 7.87 -1.12 11.85
CA PHE A 112 9.29 -1.25 12.13
C PHE A 112 9.56 -2.12 13.36
N ARG A 113 10.67 -2.86 13.30
CA ARG A 113 11.37 -3.33 14.50
C ARG A 113 12.42 -2.29 14.86
N VAL A 114 12.37 -1.82 16.09
CA VAL A 114 13.22 -0.73 16.58
C VAL A 114 14.50 -1.29 17.16
N GLY A 115 15.61 -0.59 16.94
CA GLY A 115 16.91 -0.91 17.51
C GLY A 115 17.76 -1.90 16.71
N GLU A 116 17.25 -2.43 15.60
CA GLU A 116 17.97 -3.34 14.73
C GLU A 116 18.11 -2.75 13.32
N PRO A 117 19.33 -2.54 12.79
CA PRO A 117 19.53 -2.04 11.43
C PRO A 117 18.86 -2.94 10.38
N HIS A 118 18.31 -2.32 9.32
CA HIS A 118 17.76 -3.07 8.19
C HIS A 118 18.89 -3.61 7.32
N GLU A 119 18.98 -4.93 7.21
CA GLU A 119 19.95 -5.58 6.34
C GLU A 119 19.43 -5.66 4.91
N LYS A 120 20.34 -5.65 3.91
CA LYS A 120 20.00 -5.65 2.49
C LYS A 120 19.09 -6.83 2.09
N ASN A 121 19.24 -7.96 2.74
CA ASN A 121 18.47 -9.18 2.45
C ASN A 121 17.29 -9.40 3.41
N SER A 122 17.03 -8.46 4.33
CA SER A 122 15.89 -8.55 5.22
C SER A 122 14.59 -8.45 4.42
N PRO A 123 13.66 -9.41 4.54
CA PRO A 123 12.40 -9.36 3.84
C PRO A 123 11.51 -8.26 4.39
N VAL A 124 10.84 -7.55 3.51
CA VAL A 124 9.77 -6.60 3.81
C VAL A 124 8.47 -7.15 3.24
N LYS A 125 7.44 -7.16 4.04
CA LYS A 125 6.09 -7.58 3.63
C LYS A 125 5.36 -6.40 3.03
N PHE A 126 5.05 -6.46 1.74
CA PHE A 126 4.25 -5.49 1.03
C PHE A 126 2.83 -6.01 0.92
N ILE A 127 1.86 -5.26 1.45
CA ILE A 127 0.47 -5.69 1.56
C ILE A 127 -0.43 -4.63 0.95
N ASP A 128 -1.24 -5.00 -0.03
CA ASP A 128 -2.31 -4.14 -0.54
C ASP A 128 -3.58 -4.35 0.28
N PHE A 129 -3.87 -3.40 1.16
CA PHE A 129 -5.08 -3.36 1.96
C PHE A 129 -6.04 -2.27 1.50
N SER A 130 -6.04 -1.99 0.20
CA SER A 130 -6.94 -0.98 -0.39
C SER A 130 -8.41 -1.32 -0.23
N ASN A 131 -8.75 -2.60 -0.13
CA ASN A 131 -10.06 -3.10 0.27
C ASN A 131 -10.01 -3.62 1.72
N ASP A 132 -10.41 -2.79 2.67
CA ASP A 132 -10.46 -3.15 4.08
C ASP A 132 -11.84 -3.66 4.53
N GLY A 133 -12.75 -3.88 3.60
CA GLY A 133 -14.10 -4.37 3.88
C GLY A 133 -15.08 -3.29 4.34
N TYR A 134 -14.64 -2.06 4.58
CA TYR A 134 -15.51 -0.97 4.97
C TYR A 134 -15.92 -0.09 3.79
N LYS A 135 -17.20 0.25 3.73
CA LYS A 135 -17.73 1.34 2.92
C LYS A 135 -17.83 2.61 3.75
N ARG A 136 -17.21 3.69 3.27
CA ARG A 136 -17.23 5.00 3.92
C ARG A 136 -18.08 5.97 3.12
N THR A 137 -19.02 6.64 3.80
CA THR A 137 -19.84 7.68 3.18
C THR A 137 -19.69 8.97 3.97
N ASN A 138 -19.33 10.07 3.27
CA ASN A 138 -19.28 11.40 3.85
C ASN A 138 -20.50 12.19 3.41
N ARG A 139 -21.43 12.47 4.32
CA ARG A 139 -22.53 13.41 4.08
C ARG A 139 -22.16 14.75 4.70
N LYS A 140 -22.39 15.85 3.99
CA LYS A 140 -21.98 17.24 4.34
C LYS A 140 -22.30 17.68 5.79
N LYS A 141 -23.19 17.02 6.50
CA LYS A 141 -23.64 17.36 7.88
C LYS A 141 -23.68 16.19 8.85
N SER A 142 -23.22 15.00 8.48
CA SER A 142 -23.24 13.83 9.35
C SER A 142 -21.84 13.28 9.58
N ARG A 143 -21.68 12.53 10.67
CA ARG A 143 -20.47 11.73 10.90
C ARG A 143 -20.23 10.80 9.72
N ILE A 144 -18.97 10.50 9.43
CA ILE A 144 -18.60 9.46 8.50
C ILE A 144 -19.34 8.19 8.91
N ASN A 145 -20.18 7.69 8.03
CA ASN A 145 -20.85 6.42 8.25
C ASN A 145 -19.92 5.31 7.76
N LEU A 146 -19.48 4.49 8.69
CA LEU A 146 -18.64 3.33 8.45
C LEU A 146 -19.55 2.10 8.45
N GLN A 147 -19.66 1.43 7.32
CA GLN A 147 -20.43 0.22 7.14
C GLN A 147 -19.50 -0.94 6.83
N ASP A 148 -19.58 -2.02 7.61
CA ASP A 148 -18.98 -3.29 7.22
C ASP A 148 -19.80 -3.89 6.06
N VAL A 149 -19.17 -4.02 4.91
CA VAL A 149 -19.78 -4.55 3.68
C VAL A 149 -19.11 -5.82 3.18
N ASP A 150 -17.92 -6.15 3.71
CA ASP A 150 -17.14 -7.29 3.27
C ASP A 150 -16.16 -7.76 4.35
N HIS A 151 -16.70 -8.29 5.47
CA HIS A 151 -15.92 -8.93 6.53
C HIS A 151 -14.75 -8.08 7.06
N ALA A 152 -15.01 -6.81 7.33
CA ALA A 152 -13.95 -5.87 7.68
C ALA A 152 -13.16 -6.30 8.93
N ALA A 153 -13.82 -6.75 9.99
CA ALA A 153 -13.15 -7.17 11.22
C ALA A 153 -12.18 -8.34 10.95
N GLU A 154 -12.62 -9.33 10.21
CA GLU A 154 -11.83 -10.52 9.86
C GLU A 154 -10.68 -10.17 8.91
N ARG A 155 -10.88 -9.21 7.99
CA ARG A 155 -9.80 -8.69 7.12
C ARG A 155 -8.71 -8.01 7.94
N TYR A 156 -9.06 -7.20 8.94
CA TYR A 156 -8.08 -6.60 9.85
C TYR A 156 -7.35 -7.64 10.69
N GLU A 157 -8.03 -8.70 11.14
CA GLU A 157 -7.39 -9.80 11.86
C GLU A 157 -6.40 -10.55 10.96
N GLU A 158 -6.79 -10.87 9.71
CA GLU A 158 -5.91 -11.50 8.73
C GLU A 158 -4.71 -10.59 8.40
N LEU A 159 -4.91 -9.27 8.25
CA LEU A 159 -3.81 -8.31 8.07
C LEU A 159 -2.78 -8.40 9.19
N VAL A 160 -3.23 -8.44 10.45
CA VAL A 160 -2.34 -8.58 11.62
C VAL A 160 -1.57 -9.89 11.55
N ASN A 161 -2.22 -10.99 11.16
CA ASN A 161 -1.60 -12.29 11.00
C ASN A 161 -0.56 -12.30 9.86
N LEU A 162 -0.86 -11.66 8.72
CA LEU A 162 0.09 -11.48 7.61
C LEU A 162 1.34 -10.72 8.06
N VAL A 163 1.18 -9.64 8.81
CA VAL A 163 2.32 -8.87 9.32
C VAL A 163 3.16 -9.71 10.29
N LYS A 164 2.53 -10.47 11.17
CA LYS A 164 3.24 -11.28 12.18
C LYS A 164 3.89 -12.53 11.59
N PHE A 165 3.15 -13.30 10.82
CA PHE A 165 3.49 -14.68 10.47
C PHE A 165 3.73 -14.90 8.97
N GLY A 166 3.44 -13.91 8.12
CA GLY A 166 3.48 -14.08 6.66
C GLY A 166 2.26 -14.83 6.11
N SER A 167 2.31 -15.17 4.82
CA SER A 167 1.19 -15.76 4.09
C SER A 167 1.13 -17.29 4.26
N SER A 168 0.68 -17.80 5.39
CA SER A 168 0.47 -19.24 5.54
C SER A 168 -0.89 -19.72 5.00
N GLN A 169 -1.94 -18.95 5.17
CA GLN A 169 -3.28 -19.20 4.64
C GLN A 169 -4.00 -17.87 4.41
N LEU A 170 -4.31 -17.57 3.14
CA LEU A 170 -5.07 -16.41 2.74
C LEU A 170 -6.55 -16.76 2.68
N LYS A 171 -7.44 -15.94 3.26
CA LYS A 171 -8.89 -16.08 3.21
C LYS A 171 -9.53 -14.91 2.46
N PHE A 172 -9.22 -13.70 2.88
CA PHE A 172 -9.76 -12.45 2.33
C PHE A 172 -8.76 -11.73 1.46
N PHE A 173 -7.47 -12.00 1.65
CA PHE A 173 -6.41 -11.52 0.76
C PHE A 173 -6.14 -12.53 -0.34
N SER A 174 -5.81 -12.04 -1.53
CA SER A 174 -5.31 -12.85 -2.64
C SER A 174 -3.77 -12.93 -2.61
N GLU A 175 -3.22 -13.83 -3.40
CA GLU A 175 -1.76 -13.89 -3.59
C GLU A 175 -1.19 -12.62 -4.26
N GLU A 176 -2.05 -11.81 -4.90
CA GLU A 176 -1.65 -10.55 -5.52
C GLU A 176 -1.55 -9.42 -4.49
N ASP A 177 -2.30 -9.52 -3.39
CA ASP A 177 -2.32 -8.53 -2.34
C ASP A 177 -1.12 -8.64 -1.38
N TYR A 178 -0.36 -9.73 -1.45
CA TYR A 178 0.78 -9.99 -0.58
C TYR A 178 2.05 -10.31 -1.37
N TYR A 179 3.13 -9.63 -1.02
CA TYR A 179 4.43 -9.83 -1.62
C TYR A 179 5.54 -9.64 -0.59
N GLU A 180 6.51 -10.56 -0.54
CA GLU A 180 7.74 -10.38 0.21
C GLU A 180 8.86 -9.98 -0.74
N GLY A 181 9.44 -8.83 -0.49
CA GLY A 181 10.54 -8.29 -1.27
C GLY A 181 11.64 -7.74 -0.39
N THR A 182 12.68 -7.23 -1.00
CA THR A 182 13.79 -6.58 -0.31
C THR A 182 13.90 -5.12 -0.74
N ILE A 183 14.44 -4.28 0.14
CA ILE A 183 14.77 -2.90 -0.14
C ILE A 183 16.26 -2.66 0.07
N ASP A 184 16.85 -1.74 -0.67
CA ASP A 184 18.20 -1.29 -0.39
C ASP A 184 18.16 -0.20 0.69
N PRO A 185 18.68 -0.45 1.91
CA PRO A 185 18.67 0.53 2.99
C PRO A 185 19.44 1.80 2.65
N ASN A 186 20.38 1.74 1.70
CA ASN A 186 21.16 2.89 1.26
C ASN A 186 20.43 3.74 0.21
N SER A 187 19.44 3.19 -0.47
CA SER A 187 18.61 3.95 -1.43
C SER A 187 17.62 4.87 -0.74
N GLY A 188 17.06 4.44 0.38
CA GLY A 188 15.96 5.12 1.10
C GLY A 188 14.68 5.24 0.27
N LYS A 189 14.52 4.40 -0.75
CA LYS A 189 13.39 4.36 -1.69
C LYS A 189 12.73 2.99 -1.65
N ASP A 190 11.71 2.85 -2.48
CA ASP A 190 11.06 1.57 -2.78
C ASP A 190 10.33 0.93 -1.59
N TRP A 191 9.83 1.76 -0.66
CA TRP A 191 9.05 1.29 0.48
C TRP A 191 7.60 0.93 0.14
N ASN A 192 7.19 1.12 -1.13
CA ASN A 192 5.82 0.86 -1.61
C ASN A 192 5.86 -0.06 -2.83
N GLN A 193 6.51 -1.20 -2.71
CA GLN A 193 6.53 -2.18 -3.78
C GLN A 193 5.19 -2.91 -3.87
N SER A 194 4.87 -3.38 -5.04
CA SER A 194 3.82 -4.36 -5.31
C SER A 194 4.44 -5.64 -5.87
N LYS A 195 3.69 -6.73 -5.83
CA LYS A 195 4.13 -7.98 -6.46
C LYS A 195 4.52 -7.71 -7.91
N PRO A 196 5.72 -8.10 -8.35
CA PRO A 196 6.12 -7.96 -9.73
C PRO A 196 5.16 -8.71 -10.65
N ILE A 197 4.67 -8.02 -11.67
CA ILE A 197 3.85 -8.67 -12.69
C ILE A 197 4.75 -9.57 -13.52
N ASP A 198 4.43 -10.85 -13.60
CA ASP A 198 5.10 -11.76 -14.51
C ASP A 198 4.72 -11.43 -15.95
N THR A 199 5.60 -10.69 -16.62
CA THR A 199 5.43 -10.28 -18.02
C THR A 199 5.87 -11.34 -19.01
N ARG A 200 6.31 -12.51 -18.56
CA ARG A 200 6.67 -13.60 -19.47
C ARG A 200 5.43 -14.06 -20.22
N PRO A 201 5.52 -14.19 -21.56
CA PRO A 201 4.38 -14.65 -22.33
C PRO A 201 3.96 -16.04 -21.88
N LYS A 202 2.67 -16.22 -21.62
CA LYS A 202 2.05 -17.50 -21.32
C LYS A 202 1.59 -18.18 -22.60
N LEU A 203 1.35 -19.49 -22.56
CA LEU A 203 0.88 -20.24 -23.73
C LEU A 203 -0.38 -19.63 -24.35
N ASP A 204 -1.26 -19.08 -23.53
CA ASP A 204 -2.51 -18.46 -24.01
C ASP A 204 -2.26 -17.12 -24.73
N ASP A 205 -1.22 -16.37 -24.33
CA ASP A 205 -0.78 -15.16 -25.03
C ASP A 205 -0.25 -15.51 -26.44
N PHE A 206 0.51 -16.59 -26.54
CA PHE A 206 0.95 -17.11 -27.84
C PHE A 206 -0.23 -17.57 -28.71
N LYS A 207 -1.17 -18.34 -28.14
CA LYS A 207 -2.37 -18.77 -28.85
C LYS A 207 -3.17 -17.59 -29.37
N LYS A 208 -3.38 -16.56 -28.50
CA LYS A 208 -4.07 -15.35 -28.87
C LYS A 208 -3.36 -14.61 -29.99
N THR A 209 -2.05 -14.40 -29.87
CA THR A 209 -1.24 -13.73 -30.91
C THR A 209 -1.32 -14.45 -32.24
N VAL A 210 -1.23 -15.78 -32.24
CA VAL A 210 -1.35 -16.60 -33.47
C VAL A 210 -2.76 -16.48 -34.04
N SER A 211 -3.80 -16.55 -33.21
CA SER A 211 -5.19 -16.40 -33.65
C SER A 211 -5.45 -15.02 -34.26
N ASP A 212 -4.97 -13.96 -33.62
CA ASP A 212 -5.13 -12.58 -34.10
C ASP A 212 -4.38 -12.37 -35.43
N PHE A 213 -3.16 -12.95 -35.56
CA PHE A 213 -2.41 -12.92 -36.81
C PHE A 213 -3.12 -13.66 -37.93
N LEU A 214 -3.63 -14.88 -37.67
CA LEU A 214 -4.39 -15.65 -38.68
C LEU A 214 -5.67 -14.91 -39.10
N ALA A 215 -6.38 -14.30 -38.13
CA ALA A 215 -7.57 -13.50 -38.45
C ALA A 215 -7.21 -12.28 -39.33
N PHE A 216 -6.11 -11.63 -39.04
CA PHE A 216 -5.60 -10.52 -39.85
C PHE A 216 -5.25 -10.99 -41.29
N GLU A 217 -4.50 -12.08 -41.43
CA GLU A 217 -4.13 -12.63 -42.75
C GLU A 217 -5.35 -13.05 -43.56
N VAL A 218 -6.31 -13.77 -42.94
CA VAL A 218 -7.56 -14.14 -43.58
C VAL A 218 -8.32 -12.90 -44.05
N THR A 219 -8.39 -11.85 -43.22
CA THR A 219 -9.07 -10.60 -43.58
C THR A 219 -8.38 -9.93 -44.77
N ASN A 220 -7.05 -9.91 -44.81
CA ASN A 220 -6.29 -9.36 -45.93
C ASN A 220 -6.48 -10.13 -47.21
N ILE A 221 -6.46 -11.46 -47.15
CA ILE A 221 -6.72 -12.34 -48.30
C ILE A 221 -8.15 -12.08 -48.85
N LEU A 222 -9.16 -12.01 -47.96
CA LEU A 222 -10.52 -11.74 -48.38
C LEU A 222 -10.68 -10.34 -48.99
N LYS A 223 -10.03 -9.31 -48.46
CA LYS A 223 -10.05 -7.95 -49.02
C LYS A 223 -9.39 -7.91 -50.40
N ASN A 224 -8.22 -8.55 -50.56
CA ASN A 224 -7.53 -8.59 -51.84
C ASN A 224 -8.31 -9.37 -52.92
N ASN A 225 -8.92 -10.51 -52.52
CA ASN A 225 -9.74 -11.29 -53.43
C ASN A 225 -11.10 -10.61 -53.76
N SER A 226 -11.64 -9.80 -52.85
CA SER A 226 -12.86 -9.03 -53.14
C SER A 226 -12.60 -7.89 -54.13
N GLY A 227 -11.37 -7.35 -54.16
CA GLY A 227 -10.94 -6.41 -55.21
C GLY A 227 -10.90 -7.02 -56.60
N ASP A 228 -10.44 -8.26 -56.73
CA ASP A 228 -10.40 -9.01 -57.98
C ASP A 228 -11.78 -9.57 -58.42
N CYS A 229 -12.69 -9.82 -57.47
CA CYS A 229 -14.05 -10.24 -57.73
C CYS A 229 -14.97 -9.12 -58.22
N LEU A 230 -14.69 -7.88 -57.93
CA LEU A 230 -15.45 -6.73 -58.45
C LEU A 230 -15.15 -6.45 -59.93
N GLY A 231 -14.08 -6.99 -60.51
CA GLY A 231 -13.76 -6.92 -61.91
C GLY A 231 -14.26 -8.10 -62.75
N LYS A 232 -14.64 -9.20 -62.14
CA LYS A 232 -15.19 -10.38 -62.81
C LYS A 232 -16.64 -10.59 -62.32
N THR A 233 -17.57 -10.52 -63.27
CA THR A 233 -18.99 -10.75 -63.02
C THR A 233 -19.24 -11.90 -62.05
N LEU A 234 -19.62 -11.57 -60.82
CA LEU A 234 -20.14 -12.55 -59.86
C LEU A 234 -21.36 -13.26 -60.47
N PRO A 235 -21.47 -14.57 -60.35
CA PRO A 235 -22.69 -15.29 -60.75
C PRO A 235 -23.87 -14.70 -59.97
N HIS A 236 -24.99 -14.52 -60.65
CA HIS A 236 -26.21 -13.89 -60.11
C HIS A 236 -26.77 -14.56 -58.83
N SER A 237 -26.28 -15.75 -58.48
CA SER A 237 -26.65 -16.52 -57.30
C SER A 237 -26.04 -16.01 -55.98
N LEU A 238 -25.10 -15.05 -55.99
CA LEU A 238 -24.48 -14.49 -54.80
C LEU A 238 -24.81 -13.01 -54.56
N LYS A 239 -25.83 -12.50 -55.25
CA LYS A 239 -26.33 -11.10 -55.13
C LYS A 239 -27.62 -11.00 -54.29
N ASN A 240 -27.95 -11.97 -53.46
CA ASN A 240 -29.08 -11.89 -52.54
C ASN A 240 -28.60 -11.96 -51.10
#